data_a57a4e1a0ff4797ff1595e1e8542929f
#
_entry.id   a57a4e1a0ff4797ff1595e1e8542929f
#
_cell.length_a   1.000
_cell.length_b   1.000
_cell.length_c   1.000
_cell.angle_alpha   90.00
_cell.angle_beta   90.00
_cell.angle_gamma   90.00
#
_symmetry.space_group_name_H-M   'P 1'
#
loop_
_entity.id
_entity.type
_entity.pdbx_description
1 polymer ?
#
loop_
_entity_poly.entity_id
_entity_poly.type
_entity_poly.pdbx_seq_one_letter_code
_entity_poly.pdbx_strand_id
1 'polypeptide(L)'
;MAIISNATTIADAGAFSVSLGSIVHIKTLTASSSGTLSFVHGASDVVLDGTYPIYKFEFINCHPASNNVHFEFNMSTDSGSNYNVNKTTTFFQAELSEANGGAQISYDGDDDLAQSGDFQPIADAVGSDNDASTNGILTIFNPSSTTFVKHFIAQGSGMYASNYIIPAYSAGYGNTTSAVNAIRFQFASGNIDAGKIKLYGIKDS
;
A
#
# COMPACT_ATOMS: atom_id res chain seq x y z
N MET A 1 -8.80 38.24 -2.70
CA MET A 1 -9.93 38.33 -1.74
C MET A 1 -9.65 37.35 -0.61
N ALA A 2 -9.56 37.86 0.60
CA ALA A 2 -9.31 37.00 1.78
C ALA A 2 -10.63 36.34 2.23
N ILE A 3 -10.56 35.10 2.67
CA ILE A 3 -11.64 34.38 3.37
C ILE A 3 -11.36 34.55 4.87
N ILE A 4 -12.28 35.21 5.57
CA ILE A 4 -12.15 35.53 7.00
C ILE A 4 -13.29 34.86 7.76
N SER A 5 -13.00 34.18 8.85
CA SER A 5 -13.97 33.64 9.79
C SER A 5 -13.56 34.06 11.21
N ASN A 6 -14.52 34.63 11.95
CA ASN A 6 -14.30 35.09 13.32
C ASN A 6 -13.04 35.97 13.48
N ALA A 7 -12.90 36.97 12.60
CA ALA A 7 -11.76 37.89 12.51
C ALA A 7 -10.37 37.22 12.24
N THR A 8 -10.37 35.94 11.91
CA THR A 8 -9.15 35.21 11.51
C THR A 8 -9.15 35.02 10.00
N THR A 9 -8.07 35.44 9.33
CA THR A 9 -7.87 35.15 7.91
C THR A 9 -7.63 33.65 7.74
N ILE A 10 -8.53 32.96 7.06
CA ILE A 10 -8.42 31.51 6.77
C ILE A 10 -7.63 31.30 5.50
N ALA A 11 -7.89 32.13 4.48
CA ALA A 11 -7.16 32.09 3.22
C ALA A 11 -7.04 33.48 2.61
N ASP A 12 -5.92 33.82 2.05
CA ASP A 12 -5.69 35.05 1.28
C ASP A 12 -4.90 34.72 0.01
N ALA A 13 -5.26 35.40 -1.08
CA ALA A 13 -4.63 35.23 -2.40
C ALA A 13 -4.53 33.74 -2.86
N GLY A 14 -5.48 32.89 -2.44
CA GLY A 14 -5.52 31.47 -2.79
C GLY A 14 -4.66 30.57 -1.86
N ALA A 15 -4.01 31.13 -0.85
CA ALA A 15 -3.26 30.35 0.14
C ALA A 15 -4.00 30.32 1.47
N PHE A 16 -3.97 29.17 2.16
CA PHE A 16 -4.46 29.06 3.53
C PHE A 16 -3.45 29.65 4.50
N SER A 17 -3.91 30.42 5.48
CA SER A 17 -3.07 31.07 6.49
C SER A 17 -2.67 30.13 7.63
N VAL A 18 -3.21 28.91 7.66
CA VAL A 18 -2.88 27.86 8.64
C VAL A 18 -2.56 26.56 7.91
N SER A 19 -1.72 25.74 8.51
CA SER A 19 -1.42 24.40 7.98
C SER A 19 -2.69 23.53 8.00
N LEU A 20 -3.07 23.00 6.86
CA LEU A 20 -4.24 22.10 6.71
C LEU A 20 -3.88 20.65 7.03
N GLY A 21 -3.26 20.42 8.19
CA GLY A 21 -2.85 19.07 8.61
C GLY A 21 -1.63 18.54 7.87
N SER A 22 -1.00 17.52 8.45
CA SER A 22 0.20 16.90 7.88
C SER A 22 -0.10 15.79 6.89
N ILE A 23 -1.31 15.23 6.88
CA ILE A 23 -1.73 14.14 5.99
C ILE A 23 -2.59 14.71 4.87
N VAL A 24 -2.17 14.51 3.63
CA VAL A 24 -2.85 14.98 2.41
C VAL A 24 -3.32 13.78 1.60
N HIS A 25 -4.62 13.67 1.38
CA HIS A 25 -5.16 12.68 0.44
C HIS A 25 -4.78 13.08 -0.99
N ILE A 26 -4.15 12.15 -1.72
CA ILE A 26 -3.69 12.38 -3.10
C ILE A 26 -4.67 11.75 -4.09
N LYS A 27 -4.92 10.44 -3.95
CA LYS A 27 -5.72 9.69 -4.93
C LYS A 27 -6.41 8.49 -4.28
N THR A 28 -7.60 8.17 -4.79
CA THR A 28 -8.27 6.89 -4.54
C THR A 28 -8.44 6.14 -5.85
N LEU A 29 -8.03 4.89 -5.89
CA LEU A 29 -8.36 3.95 -6.94
C LEU A 29 -9.37 2.94 -6.39
N THR A 30 -10.43 2.68 -7.15
CA THR A 30 -11.47 1.70 -6.80
C THR A 30 -11.41 0.55 -7.78
N ALA A 31 -11.36 -0.67 -7.26
CA ALA A 31 -11.40 -1.88 -8.07
C ALA A 31 -12.83 -2.16 -8.56
N SER A 32 -12.93 -2.67 -9.76
CA SER A 32 -14.14 -3.20 -10.37
C SER A 32 -13.70 -4.31 -11.32
N SER A 33 -13.48 -5.50 -10.77
CA SER A 33 -12.90 -6.65 -11.46
C SER A 33 -11.58 -6.28 -12.19
N SER A 34 -10.71 -5.59 -11.45
CA SER A 34 -9.47 -4.99 -11.98
C SER A 34 -8.29 -5.97 -11.82
N GLY A 35 -7.54 -6.25 -12.86
CA GLY A 35 -6.34 -7.10 -12.76
C GLY A 35 -5.27 -6.50 -11.86
N THR A 36 -5.13 -5.17 -11.87
CA THR A 36 -4.18 -4.42 -11.03
C THR A 36 -4.72 -3.03 -10.69
N LEU A 37 -4.21 -2.43 -9.60
CA LEU A 37 -4.35 -1.01 -9.30
C LEU A 37 -2.96 -0.38 -9.22
N SER A 38 -2.66 0.56 -10.14
CA SER A 38 -1.33 1.19 -10.24
C SER A 38 -1.42 2.69 -10.01
N PHE A 39 -0.59 3.19 -9.09
CA PHE A 39 -0.36 4.61 -8.86
C PHE A 39 0.92 5.00 -9.58
N VAL A 40 0.81 5.82 -10.62
CA VAL A 40 1.95 6.27 -11.45
C VAL A 40 2.07 7.77 -11.31
N HIS A 41 3.25 8.27 -10.91
CA HIS A 41 3.52 9.69 -10.78
C HIS A 41 3.18 10.45 -12.08
N GLY A 42 2.48 11.57 -11.94
CA GLY A 42 2.05 12.41 -13.05
C GLY A 42 0.81 11.89 -13.81
N ALA A 43 0.34 10.68 -13.55
CA ALA A 43 -0.89 10.16 -14.15
C ALA A 43 -2.09 10.40 -13.22
N SER A 44 -3.16 11.01 -13.76
CA SER A 44 -4.44 11.18 -13.04
C SER A 44 -4.30 11.78 -11.63
N ASP A 45 -3.51 12.85 -11.49
CA ASP A 45 -3.23 13.58 -10.24
C ASP A 45 -2.44 12.80 -9.18
N VAL A 46 -1.83 11.67 -9.53
CA VAL A 46 -0.94 10.94 -8.62
C VAL A 46 0.36 11.69 -8.44
N VAL A 47 0.74 11.95 -7.20
CA VAL A 47 2.03 12.52 -6.81
C VAL A 47 2.82 11.46 -6.07
N LEU A 48 3.99 11.07 -6.60
CA LEU A 48 4.99 10.16 -6.01
C LEU A 48 6.38 10.71 -6.34
N ASP A 49 6.74 11.84 -5.72
CA ASP A 49 7.99 12.57 -5.94
C ASP A 49 8.59 13.06 -4.60
N GLY A 50 9.39 14.13 -4.63
CA GLY A 50 9.97 14.74 -3.42
C GLY A 50 9.03 15.65 -2.63
N THR A 51 7.76 15.78 -3.01
CA THR A 51 6.79 16.64 -2.32
C THR A 51 6.50 16.18 -0.90
N TYR A 52 6.49 14.86 -0.68
CA TYR A 52 6.25 14.26 0.62
C TYR A 52 7.38 13.28 0.97
N PRO A 53 7.95 13.34 2.18
CA PRO A 53 8.96 12.37 2.62
C PRO A 53 8.36 10.98 2.91
N ILE A 54 7.06 10.90 3.15
CA ILE A 54 6.37 9.65 3.46
C ILE A 54 5.11 9.56 2.61
N TYR A 55 4.93 8.41 1.97
CA TYR A 55 3.70 8.04 1.26
C TYR A 55 3.06 6.84 1.92
N LYS A 56 1.75 6.94 2.17
CA LYS A 56 0.95 5.90 2.80
C LYS A 56 -0.16 5.45 1.86
N PHE A 57 -0.27 4.16 1.66
CA PHE A 57 -1.37 3.52 0.96
C PHE A 57 -2.25 2.81 1.98
N GLU A 58 -3.56 3.04 1.92
CA GLU A 58 -4.56 2.31 2.69
C GLU A 58 -5.39 1.47 1.73
N PHE A 59 -5.36 0.16 1.87
CA PHE A 59 -6.23 -0.75 1.13
C PHE A 59 -7.42 -1.16 2.00
N ILE A 60 -8.60 -1.08 1.42
CA ILE A 60 -9.88 -1.19 2.14
C ILE A 60 -10.78 -2.15 1.37
N ASN A 61 -11.16 -3.26 2.04
CA ASN A 61 -12.04 -4.29 1.54
C ASN A 61 -11.60 -4.79 0.15
N CYS A 62 -10.29 -5.02 -0.04
CA CYS A 62 -9.81 -5.63 -1.27
C CYS A 62 -10.20 -7.11 -1.27
N HIS A 63 -11.05 -7.47 -2.24
CA HIS A 63 -11.62 -8.80 -2.39
C HIS A 63 -11.07 -9.46 -3.66
N PRO A 64 -10.53 -10.69 -3.59
CA PRO A 64 -10.02 -11.40 -4.75
C PRO A 64 -11.10 -12.16 -5.52
N ALA A 65 -10.94 -12.27 -6.84
CA ALA A 65 -11.72 -13.19 -7.67
C ALA A 65 -11.31 -14.65 -7.48
N SER A 66 -10.07 -14.90 -7.03
CA SER A 66 -9.53 -16.22 -6.81
C SER A 66 -9.41 -16.51 -5.32
N ASN A 67 -9.66 -17.75 -4.93
CA ASN A 67 -9.59 -18.16 -3.55
C ASN A 67 -8.16 -18.43 -3.09
N ASN A 68 -7.84 -18.10 -1.83
CA ASN A 68 -6.58 -18.43 -1.19
C ASN A 68 -5.37 -17.82 -1.93
N VAL A 69 -5.36 -16.51 -2.11
CA VAL A 69 -4.35 -15.78 -2.87
C VAL A 69 -3.77 -14.62 -2.05
N HIS A 70 -2.47 -14.35 -2.24
CA HIS A 70 -1.80 -13.22 -1.61
C HIS A 70 -2.25 -11.91 -2.23
N PHE A 71 -2.42 -10.88 -1.40
CA PHE A 71 -2.48 -9.50 -1.86
C PHE A 71 -1.06 -8.92 -1.77
N GLU A 72 -0.56 -8.38 -2.88
CA GLU A 72 0.84 -8.06 -3.05
C GLU A 72 1.08 -6.73 -3.74
N PHE A 73 2.29 -6.18 -3.58
CA PHE A 73 2.70 -4.95 -4.26
C PHE A 73 4.10 -5.06 -4.87
N ASN A 74 4.37 -4.19 -5.83
CA ASN A 74 5.72 -3.94 -6.33
C ASN A 74 5.92 -2.48 -6.72
N MET A 75 7.18 -2.10 -6.87
CA MET A 75 7.66 -0.76 -7.18
C MET A 75 8.21 -0.68 -8.60
N SER A 76 8.13 0.51 -9.20
CA SER A 76 8.69 0.83 -10.51
C SER A 76 9.55 2.09 -10.45
N THR A 77 10.63 2.10 -11.21
CA THR A 77 11.50 3.27 -11.43
C THR A 77 11.41 3.83 -12.84
N ASP A 78 10.54 3.26 -13.68
CA ASP A 78 10.38 3.58 -15.10
C ASP A 78 8.94 3.96 -15.48
N SER A 79 8.27 4.65 -14.55
CA SER A 79 6.90 5.19 -14.72
C SER A 79 5.87 4.10 -15.01
N GLY A 80 6.03 2.94 -14.37
CA GLY A 80 5.06 1.85 -14.44
C GLY A 80 5.20 0.95 -15.68
N SER A 81 6.27 1.09 -16.45
CA SER A 81 6.55 0.17 -17.57
C SER A 81 6.90 -1.22 -17.04
N ASN A 82 7.71 -1.28 -15.97
CA ASN A 82 8.06 -2.52 -15.28
C ASN A 82 7.89 -2.34 -13.77
N TYR A 83 7.43 -3.40 -13.10
CA TYR A 83 7.29 -3.47 -11.64
C TYR A 83 8.18 -4.60 -11.12
N ASN A 84 9.48 -4.34 -11.06
CA ASN A 84 10.50 -5.35 -10.81
C ASN A 84 11.66 -4.84 -9.94
N VAL A 85 11.44 -3.83 -9.12
CA VAL A 85 12.46 -3.37 -8.18
C VAL A 85 12.83 -4.50 -7.23
N ASN A 86 14.11 -4.88 -7.22
CA ASN A 86 14.61 -5.90 -6.30
C ASN A 86 14.40 -5.49 -4.85
N LYS A 87 13.94 -6.42 -4.02
CA LYS A 87 13.65 -6.20 -2.60
C LYS A 87 14.34 -7.25 -1.73
N THR A 88 14.69 -6.83 -0.53
CA THR A 88 15.00 -7.72 0.58
C THR A 88 14.03 -7.39 1.71
N THR A 89 13.30 -8.40 2.16
CA THR A 89 12.15 -8.23 3.06
C THR A 89 12.11 -9.29 4.13
N THR A 90 11.27 -9.07 5.13
CA THR A 90 10.84 -10.05 6.11
C THR A 90 9.34 -10.15 6.09
N PHE A 91 8.81 -11.33 6.39
CA PHE A 91 7.37 -11.54 6.52
C PHE A 91 7.07 -12.40 7.75
N PHE A 92 6.15 -11.96 8.59
CA PHE A 92 5.64 -12.76 9.69
C PHE A 92 4.15 -12.50 9.90
N GLN A 93 3.46 -13.49 10.44
CA GLN A 93 2.02 -13.45 10.62
C GLN A 93 1.57 -14.11 11.91
N ALA A 94 0.36 -13.78 12.33
CA ALA A 94 -0.35 -14.50 13.36
C ALA A 94 -1.62 -15.12 12.77
N GLU A 95 -2.07 -16.20 13.34
CA GLU A 95 -3.27 -16.90 12.88
C GLU A 95 -4.18 -17.25 14.06
N LEU A 96 -5.49 -17.17 13.85
CA LEU A 96 -6.49 -17.70 14.75
C LEU A 96 -7.72 -18.13 13.95
N SER A 97 -8.13 -19.39 14.12
CA SER A 97 -9.39 -19.89 13.56
C SER A 97 -10.60 -19.37 14.32
N GLU A 98 -11.70 -19.12 13.62
CA GLU A 98 -13.01 -18.82 14.24
C GLU A 98 -13.49 -19.94 15.18
N ALA A 99 -13.06 -21.18 14.97
CA ALA A 99 -13.31 -22.30 15.86
C ALA A 99 -12.42 -22.30 17.12
N ASN A 100 -11.68 -21.22 17.40
CA ASN A 100 -10.75 -21.07 18.52
C ASN A 100 -9.64 -22.13 18.53
N GLY A 101 -9.12 -22.48 17.34
CA GLY A 101 -7.99 -23.40 17.16
C GLY A 101 -6.90 -22.78 16.31
N GLY A 102 -5.72 -23.41 16.28
CA GLY A 102 -4.63 -23.00 15.37
C GLY A 102 -3.99 -21.66 15.69
N ALA A 103 -4.08 -21.16 16.93
CA ALA A 103 -3.43 -19.92 17.32
C ALA A 103 -1.92 -20.05 17.22
N GLN A 104 -1.28 -19.25 16.36
CA GLN A 104 0.18 -19.25 16.20
C GLN A 104 0.70 -17.89 15.74
N ILE A 105 1.98 -17.67 15.95
CA ILE A 105 2.78 -16.60 15.33
C ILE A 105 3.94 -17.28 14.63
N SER A 106 4.13 -16.99 13.35
CA SER A 106 5.18 -17.60 12.52
C SER A 106 5.91 -16.56 11.69
N TYR A 107 7.19 -16.81 11.45
CA TYR A 107 7.93 -16.22 10.33
C TYR A 107 7.63 -17.07 9.09
N ASP A 108 7.28 -16.44 7.99
CA ASP A 108 7.02 -17.12 6.74
C ASP A 108 8.14 -16.82 5.74
N GLY A 109 8.95 -17.86 5.48
CA GLY A 109 10.09 -17.76 4.58
C GLY A 109 9.73 -17.98 3.11
N ASP A 110 8.48 -18.35 2.81
CA ASP A 110 7.98 -18.45 1.44
C ASP A 110 7.47 -17.07 0.94
N ASP A 111 7.14 -16.17 1.88
CA ASP A 111 6.63 -14.83 1.61
C ASP A 111 7.66 -13.72 1.82
N ASP A 112 8.86 -14.00 2.28
CA ASP A 112 9.97 -13.06 2.28
C ASP A 112 10.69 -13.01 0.92
N LEU A 113 11.43 -11.96 0.68
CA LEU A 113 12.23 -11.80 -0.54
C LEU A 113 13.70 -11.56 -0.20
N ALA A 114 14.60 -12.26 -0.89
CA ALA A 114 16.04 -12.07 -0.79
C ALA A 114 16.60 -11.61 -2.14
N GLN A 115 16.72 -10.28 -2.33
CA GLN A 115 17.17 -9.65 -3.60
C GLN A 115 16.33 -10.08 -4.81
N SER A 116 15.02 -10.23 -4.62
CA SER A 116 14.09 -10.60 -5.70
C SER A 116 13.31 -9.40 -6.24
N GLY A 117 13.07 -9.40 -7.55
CA GLY A 117 12.17 -8.49 -8.26
C GLY A 117 10.70 -8.91 -8.23
N ASP A 118 10.37 -10.00 -7.55
CA ASP A 118 9.00 -10.50 -7.43
C ASP A 118 8.11 -9.53 -6.62
N PHE A 119 6.80 -9.69 -6.72
CA PHE A 119 5.86 -8.94 -5.90
C PHE A 119 5.98 -9.40 -4.43
N GLN A 120 5.87 -8.44 -3.52
CA GLN A 120 5.91 -8.68 -2.07
C GLN A 120 4.49 -8.87 -1.54
N PRO A 121 4.17 -10.04 -0.96
CA PRO A 121 2.94 -10.24 -0.21
C PRO A 121 2.82 -9.24 0.95
N ILE A 122 1.62 -8.68 1.14
CA ILE A 122 1.26 -7.79 2.26
C ILE A 122 0.00 -8.26 2.99
N ALA A 123 -0.67 -9.26 2.43
CA ALA A 123 -1.66 -10.09 3.12
C ALA A 123 -1.60 -11.48 2.52
N ASP A 124 -1.61 -12.48 3.40
CA ASP A 124 -1.55 -13.89 3.01
C ASP A 124 -2.95 -14.47 2.79
N ALA A 125 -3.03 -15.40 1.85
CA ALA A 125 -4.07 -16.41 1.68
C ALA A 125 -5.52 -15.88 1.77
N VAL A 126 -5.80 -14.72 1.16
CA VAL A 126 -7.13 -14.09 1.22
C VAL A 126 -8.17 -14.96 0.53
N GLY A 127 -9.27 -15.23 1.21
CA GLY A 127 -10.40 -16.00 0.69
C GLY A 127 -11.25 -15.21 -0.31
N SER A 128 -11.97 -15.93 -1.19
CA SER A 128 -12.91 -15.36 -2.16
C SER A 128 -14.38 -15.53 -1.76
N ASP A 129 -14.67 -15.91 -0.53
CA ASP A 129 -16.03 -15.93 -0.01
C ASP A 129 -16.58 -14.50 0.03
N ASN A 130 -17.90 -14.33 -0.15
CA ASN A 130 -18.53 -13.02 -0.35
C ASN A 130 -18.27 -11.99 0.77
N ASP A 131 -17.91 -12.42 1.95
CA ASP A 131 -17.59 -11.61 3.12
C ASP A 131 -16.08 -11.53 3.40
N ALA A 132 -15.26 -12.32 2.70
CA ALA A 132 -13.81 -12.29 2.82
C ALA A 132 -13.22 -11.05 2.15
N SER A 133 -12.22 -10.46 2.78
CA SER A 133 -11.45 -9.34 2.20
C SER A 133 -10.15 -9.15 2.97
N THR A 134 -9.28 -8.33 2.39
CA THR A 134 -8.11 -7.82 3.10
C THR A 134 -8.16 -6.31 3.25
N ASN A 135 -7.64 -5.84 4.39
CA ASN A 135 -7.52 -4.44 4.76
C ASN A 135 -6.13 -4.18 5.32
N GLY A 136 -5.60 -2.97 5.16
CA GLY A 136 -4.31 -2.64 5.76
C GLY A 136 -3.65 -1.40 5.19
N ILE A 137 -2.35 -1.32 5.43
CA ILE A 137 -1.53 -0.18 5.06
C ILE A 137 -0.18 -0.62 4.48
N LEU A 138 0.33 0.18 3.55
CA LEU A 138 1.72 0.17 3.12
C LEU A 138 2.26 1.59 3.27
N THR A 139 3.37 1.75 3.99
CA THR A 139 4.08 3.03 4.14
C THR A 139 5.43 2.92 3.45
N ILE A 140 5.75 3.88 2.56
CA ILE A 140 7.03 3.97 1.87
C ILE A 140 7.69 5.28 2.25
N PHE A 141 8.98 5.21 2.59
CA PHE A 141 9.76 6.34 3.04
C PHE A 141 10.64 6.88 1.91
N ASN A 142 10.50 8.18 1.62
CA ASN A 142 11.30 8.93 0.66
C ASN A 142 11.51 8.20 -0.69
N PRO A 143 10.44 7.78 -1.39
CA PRO A 143 10.54 6.97 -2.61
C PRO A 143 11.31 7.67 -3.74
N SER A 144 11.31 9.00 -3.77
CA SER A 144 12.00 9.79 -4.79
C SER A 144 13.49 9.99 -4.52
N SER A 145 14.02 9.53 -3.38
CA SER A 145 15.46 9.65 -3.07
C SER A 145 16.32 9.05 -4.17
N THR A 146 17.37 9.75 -4.57
CA THR A 146 18.41 9.26 -5.47
C THR A 146 19.69 8.86 -4.74
N THR A 147 19.65 8.87 -3.40
CA THR A 147 20.78 8.53 -2.53
C THR A 147 20.57 7.24 -1.75
N PHE A 148 19.38 7.06 -1.20
CA PHE A 148 19.07 5.95 -0.30
C PHE A 148 18.15 4.90 -0.94
N VAL A 149 18.24 3.67 -0.47
CA VAL A 149 17.28 2.59 -0.78
C VAL A 149 15.89 2.95 -0.25
N LYS A 150 14.85 2.30 -0.75
CA LYS A 150 13.44 2.63 -0.48
C LYS A 150 12.88 1.75 0.61
N HIS A 151 13.01 2.15 1.86
CA HIS A 151 12.41 1.42 2.98
C HIS A 151 10.88 1.47 2.93
N PHE A 152 10.27 0.38 3.36
CA PHE A 152 8.82 0.29 3.54
C PHE A 152 8.45 -0.56 4.75
N ILE A 153 7.22 -0.35 5.24
CA ILE A 153 6.57 -1.15 6.26
C ILE A 153 5.13 -1.39 5.79
N ALA A 154 4.68 -2.64 5.85
CA ALA A 154 3.30 -3.01 5.52
C ALA A 154 2.66 -3.82 6.65
N GLN A 155 1.36 -3.63 6.80
CA GLN A 155 0.50 -4.40 7.70
C GLN A 155 -0.78 -4.74 6.95
N GLY A 156 -1.08 -6.01 6.82
CA GLY A 156 -2.32 -6.51 6.25
C GLY A 156 -3.11 -7.31 7.27
N SER A 157 -4.41 -7.37 7.11
CA SER A 157 -5.31 -8.24 7.86
C SER A 157 -6.29 -8.84 6.88
N GLY A 158 -6.16 -10.12 6.61
CA GLY A 158 -6.99 -10.87 5.67
C GLY A 158 -7.80 -11.95 6.35
N MET A 159 -8.95 -12.25 5.77
CA MET A 159 -9.71 -13.44 6.11
C MET A 159 -9.30 -14.56 5.15
N TYR A 160 -8.80 -15.65 5.72
CA TYR A 160 -8.42 -16.84 4.97
C TYR A 160 -9.65 -17.68 4.62
N ALA A 161 -9.59 -18.39 3.49
CA ALA A 161 -10.68 -19.22 2.96
C ALA A 161 -11.20 -20.32 3.93
N SER A 162 -10.46 -20.67 4.96
CA SER A 162 -10.87 -21.64 5.98
C SER A 162 -11.30 -21.00 7.31
N ASN A 163 -11.77 -19.75 7.25
CA ASN A 163 -12.28 -18.99 8.41
C ASN A 163 -11.19 -18.74 9.48
N TYR A 164 -10.01 -18.29 9.03
CA TYR A 164 -8.95 -17.77 9.90
C TYR A 164 -8.81 -16.27 9.69
N ILE A 165 -8.52 -15.56 10.77
CA ILE A 165 -7.96 -14.21 10.67
C ILE A 165 -6.44 -14.33 10.56
N ILE A 166 -5.83 -13.66 9.58
CA ILE A 166 -4.38 -13.63 9.37
C ILE A 166 -3.90 -12.18 9.27
N PRO A 167 -3.52 -11.54 10.38
CA PRO A 167 -2.74 -10.31 10.32
C PRO A 167 -1.30 -10.64 9.92
N ALA A 168 -0.84 -9.97 8.86
CA ALA A 168 0.50 -10.10 8.31
C ALA A 168 1.29 -8.80 8.46
N TYR A 169 2.59 -8.91 8.68
CA TYR A 169 3.53 -7.81 8.83
C TYR A 169 4.72 -8.05 7.92
N SER A 170 4.97 -7.11 7.02
CA SER A 170 6.14 -7.13 6.13
C SER A 170 6.90 -5.83 6.24
N ALA A 171 8.22 -5.92 6.26
CA ALA A 171 9.11 -4.77 6.18
C ALA A 171 10.34 -5.10 5.36
N GLY A 172 10.89 -4.09 4.69
CA GLY A 172 12.06 -4.29 3.86
C GLY A 172 12.48 -3.03 3.13
N TYR A 173 13.26 -3.24 2.08
CA TYR A 173 13.68 -2.14 1.21
C TYR A 173 13.75 -2.58 -0.26
N GLY A 174 13.37 -1.67 -1.15
CA GLY A 174 13.70 -1.75 -2.58
C GLY A 174 15.17 -1.37 -2.78
N ASN A 175 15.97 -2.32 -3.27
CA ASN A 175 17.40 -2.16 -3.45
C ASN A 175 17.73 -1.36 -4.71
N THR A 176 17.36 -0.09 -4.69
CA THR A 176 17.65 0.86 -5.76
C THR A 176 17.86 2.26 -5.20
N THR A 177 18.80 3.01 -5.78
CA THR A 177 18.95 4.44 -5.55
C THR A 177 18.22 5.28 -6.59
N SER A 178 17.63 4.68 -7.63
CA SER A 178 16.76 5.40 -8.56
C SER A 178 15.44 5.77 -7.89
N ALA A 179 14.86 6.90 -8.26
CA ALA A 179 13.56 7.31 -7.76
C ALA A 179 12.49 6.26 -8.14
N VAL A 180 11.74 5.80 -7.14
CA VAL A 180 10.52 5.01 -7.36
C VAL A 180 9.39 5.99 -7.67
N ASN A 181 8.78 5.83 -8.83
CA ASN A 181 7.76 6.72 -9.35
C ASN A 181 6.44 6.02 -9.73
N ALA A 182 6.33 4.71 -9.47
CA ALA A 182 5.05 4.01 -9.51
C ALA A 182 5.01 2.84 -8.54
N ILE A 183 3.80 2.54 -8.05
CA ILE A 183 3.47 1.42 -7.17
C ILE A 183 2.27 0.69 -7.74
N ARG A 184 2.34 -0.64 -7.80
CA ARG A 184 1.24 -1.51 -8.25
C ARG A 184 0.83 -2.45 -7.14
N PHE A 185 -0.48 -2.67 -7.05
CA PHE A 185 -1.10 -3.67 -6.20
C PHE A 185 -1.88 -4.66 -7.07
N GLN A 186 -1.88 -5.92 -6.66
CA GLN A 186 -2.62 -7.00 -7.31
C GLN A 186 -2.86 -8.15 -6.32
N PHE A 187 -3.69 -9.10 -6.69
CA PHE A 187 -3.63 -10.43 -6.13
C PHE A 187 -2.67 -11.30 -6.95
N ALA A 188 -2.03 -12.29 -6.33
CA ALA A 188 -1.10 -13.20 -7.00
C ALA A 188 -1.75 -13.97 -8.16
N SER A 189 -3.07 -14.16 -8.11
CA SER A 189 -3.87 -14.63 -9.24
C SER A 189 -5.30 -14.08 -9.20
N GLY A 190 -5.92 -13.97 -10.38
CA GLY A 190 -7.26 -13.40 -10.54
C GLY A 190 -7.29 -11.87 -10.41
N ASN A 191 -8.48 -11.32 -10.48
CA ASN A 191 -8.70 -9.89 -10.38
C ASN A 191 -8.91 -9.44 -8.93
N ILE A 192 -8.75 -8.14 -8.68
CA ILE A 192 -9.30 -7.45 -7.53
C ILE A 192 -10.76 -7.15 -7.87
N ASP A 193 -11.70 -7.95 -7.36
CA ASP A 193 -13.10 -7.81 -7.70
C ASP A 193 -13.73 -6.55 -7.14
N ALA A 194 -13.38 -6.24 -5.89
CA ALA A 194 -13.89 -5.08 -5.18
C ALA A 194 -12.81 -4.48 -4.27
N GLY A 195 -13.10 -3.32 -3.71
CA GLY A 195 -12.24 -2.63 -2.78
C GLY A 195 -11.70 -1.32 -3.33
N LYS A 196 -10.91 -0.66 -2.52
CA LYS A 196 -10.26 0.60 -2.92
C LYS A 196 -8.92 0.75 -2.23
N ILE A 197 -8.03 1.49 -2.89
CA ILE A 197 -6.74 1.88 -2.33
C ILE A 197 -6.65 3.39 -2.36
N LYS A 198 -6.31 3.99 -1.21
CA LYS A 198 -6.13 5.42 -1.05
C LYS A 198 -4.65 5.72 -0.87
N LEU A 199 -4.17 6.71 -1.59
CA LEU A 199 -2.81 7.25 -1.47
C LEU A 199 -2.84 8.56 -0.70
N TYR A 200 -1.97 8.67 0.29
CA TYR A 200 -1.72 9.89 1.06
C TYR A 200 -0.24 10.26 1.03
N GLY A 201 0.03 11.57 1.03
CA GLY A 201 1.33 12.15 1.34
C GLY A 201 1.34 12.70 2.76
N ILE A 202 2.44 12.51 3.49
CA ILE A 202 2.65 13.05 4.82
C ILE A 202 3.74 14.11 4.71
N LYS A 203 3.40 15.35 5.09
CA LYS A 203 4.32 16.50 5.04
C LYS A 203 5.34 16.44 6.18
N ASP A 204 6.51 17.00 5.93
CA ASP A 204 7.31 17.57 7.01
C ASP A 204 6.56 18.77 7.61
N SER A 205 6.56 18.90 8.91
CA SER A 205 5.88 19.99 9.62
C SER A 205 6.45 21.35 9.26
#